data_4b5cbcf720b8a21d025e1c4a63e3ab3b
#
_entry.id   4b5cbcf720b8a21d025e1c4a63e3ab3b
#
_cell.length_a   1.000
_cell.length_b   1.000
_cell.length_c   1.000
_cell.angle_alpha   90.00
_cell.angle_beta   90.00
_cell.angle_gamma   90.00
#
_symmetry.space_group_name_H-M   'P 1'
#
loop_
_entity.id
_entity.type
_entity.pdbx_description
1 polymer ?
#
loop_
_entity_poly.entity_id
_entity_poly.type
_entity_poly.pdbx_seq_one_letter_code
_entity_poly.pdbx_strand_id
1 'polypeptide(L)'
;EYIIPEAVKSGEAVLLDGKGYYKMITTPEAFLDCQRHMLYNENMSLKLTENNFSGAAIGEPVYIGENVSVMSGSVIESGSVIDNNAVVKGGKVNGYVGIGSVVSERCDINSAVVCRGAVLDSGVKCGVYSVIGEKAHIASEAVIEKGVGIWSGKTVEKGARLYENVKRSSDSRLVIDENGECSLWGGEATAQKAMLFGLCAASTAKKGGSIVTAYGSDESLLLKQALDCGICQAGVNVYSIGRAGISELSYAVNRFGGEFGILIGANISGHARLISAGGMLPDEKLLDRIGSIADDRAYRSVGLSQTGCVTDFSAVREIYVAELEKILPDRFKGVNVDIRTYDVKKATLADRLFHGRNDIDGERIVFNLSADGTKVSAYSEKTSYVMWEKLVAMYAGVCFEKGLAVALPENFPSNADATAEDHCGRLYQYENNAGIAKDVAVSTHNMFAYDGLYLASAVTSYLSEQGITLQKALCDVPDAYTSSRFVGITMSHENKEKIFSELGCSAEGEITMGKTHAVIIPLRDKKGITVFAESVSCEQAAAFCEDITSRIKGIFR
;
A
#
# COMPACT_ATOMS: atom_id res chain seq x y z
N GLU A 1 -7.45 -24.13 -10.12
CA GLU A 1 -7.95 -24.69 -8.83
C GLU A 1 -9.39 -25.20 -8.93
N TYR A 2 -10.23 -24.74 -9.87
CA TYR A 2 -11.65 -25.15 -10.00
C TYR A 2 -11.88 -26.35 -10.94
N ILE A 3 -11.01 -26.56 -11.93
CA ILE A 3 -11.20 -27.58 -12.99
C ILE A 3 -11.10 -29.00 -12.44
N ILE A 4 -10.12 -29.30 -11.58
CA ILE A 4 -9.93 -30.66 -11.05
C ILE A 4 -11.09 -31.09 -10.13
N PRO A 5 -11.55 -30.27 -9.15
CA PRO A 5 -12.71 -30.63 -8.34
C PRO A 5 -14.00 -30.85 -9.15
N GLU A 6 -14.17 -30.09 -10.24
CA GLU A 6 -15.33 -30.24 -11.11
C GLU A 6 -15.27 -31.51 -11.95
N ALA A 7 -14.10 -31.83 -12.52
CA ALA A 7 -13.86 -33.08 -13.24
C ALA A 7 -13.97 -34.32 -12.33
N VAL A 8 -13.58 -34.22 -11.06
CA VAL A 8 -13.82 -35.30 -10.06
C VAL A 8 -15.30 -35.48 -9.78
N LYS A 9 -16.06 -34.39 -9.63
CA LYS A 9 -17.51 -34.43 -9.39
C LYS A 9 -18.29 -34.97 -10.59
N SER A 10 -17.84 -34.68 -11.81
CA SER A 10 -18.48 -35.18 -13.04
C SER A 10 -18.09 -36.62 -13.40
N GLY A 11 -17.14 -37.23 -12.66
CA GLY A 11 -16.62 -38.57 -12.98
C GLY A 11 -15.69 -38.63 -14.18
N GLU A 12 -15.22 -37.49 -14.68
CA GLU A 12 -14.31 -37.39 -15.83
C GLU A 12 -12.82 -37.43 -15.42
N ALA A 13 -12.52 -37.42 -14.12
CA ALA A 13 -11.17 -37.50 -13.61
C ALA A 13 -10.78 -38.97 -13.36
N VAL A 14 -9.65 -39.40 -13.92
CA VAL A 14 -9.04 -40.70 -13.68
C VAL A 14 -7.77 -40.52 -12.86
N LEU A 15 -7.71 -41.20 -11.71
CA LEU A 15 -6.51 -41.24 -10.89
C LEU A 15 -5.54 -42.30 -11.48
N LEU A 16 -4.36 -41.81 -11.95
CA LEU A 16 -3.26 -42.66 -12.34
C LEU A 16 -2.24 -42.74 -11.18
N ASP A 17 -2.04 -43.92 -10.64
CA ASP A 17 -1.01 -44.16 -9.62
C ASP A 17 0.36 -44.23 -10.29
N GLY A 18 1.04 -43.08 -10.29
CA GLY A 18 2.38 -42.94 -10.87
C GLY A 18 3.44 -43.54 -9.93
N LYS A 19 4.05 -44.66 -10.35
CA LYS A 19 5.23 -45.21 -9.66
C LYS A 19 6.48 -44.42 -10.08
N GLY A 20 6.99 -43.57 -9.20
CA GLY A 20 8.23 -42.84 -9.46
C GLY A 20 8.39 -41.59 -8.53
N TYR A 21 9.60 -41.00 -8.57
CA TYR A 21 9.86 -39.77 -7.86
C TYR A 21 9.19 -38.59 -8.58
N TYR A 22 8.39 -37.86 -7.85
CA TYR A 22 7.78 -36.61 -8.31
C TYR A 22 8.00 -35.52 -7.25
N LYS A 23 8.48 -34.36 -7.66
CA LYS A 23 8.65 -33.20 -6.80
C LYS A 23 8.22 -31.95 -7.56
N MET A 24 7.26 -31.18 -7.03
CA MET A 24 6.92 -29.88 -7.55
C MET A 24 7.96 -28.86 -7.04
N ILE A 25 8.66 -28.20 -7.97
CA ILE A 25 9.69 -27.20 -7.63
C ILE A 25 9.06 -25.82 -7.66
N THR A 26 8.57 -25.37 -6.51
CA THR A 26 7.96 -24.04 -6.32
C THR A 26 8.78 -23.14 -5.38
N THR A 27 9.74 -23.73 -4.65
CA THR A 27 10.58 -23.01 -3.69
C THR A 27 12.05 -23.37 -3.87
N PRO A 28 12.99 -22.52 -3.43
CA PRO A 28 14.43 -22.84 -3.42
C PRO A 28 14.75 -24.11 -2.62
N GLU A 29 14.02 -24.35 -1.53
CA GLU A 29 14.12 -25.57 -0.73
C GLU A 29 13.75 -26.79 -1.55
N ALA A 30 12.59 -26.78 -2.22
CA ALA A 30 12.15 -27.88 -3.06
C ALA A 30 13.15 -28.18 -4.21
N PHE A 31 13.79 -27.13 -4.76
CA PHE A 31 14.84 -27.27 -5.76
C PHE A 31 16.08 -27.97 -5.20
N LEU A 32 16.60 -27.54 -4.06
CA LEU A 32 17.78 -28.15 -3.41
C LEU A 32 17.49 -29.56 -2.93
N ASP A 33 16.30 -29.86 -2.44
CA ASP A 33 15.87 -31.20 -2.06
C ASP A 33 15.84 -32.15 -3.28
N CYS A 34 15.27 -31.67 -4.39
CA CYS A 34 15.25 -32.43 -5.65
C CYS A 34 16.68 -32.72 -6.12
N GLN A 35 17.56 -31.73 -6.11
CA GLN A 35 18.98 -31.88 -6.43
C GLN A 35 19.65 -32.92 -5.54
N ARG A 36 19.47 -32.83 -4.22
CA ARG A 36 20.04 -33.83 -3.28
C ARG A 36 19.47 -35.21 -3.53
N HIS A 37 18.17 -35.35 -3.73
CA HIS A 37 17.54 -36.62 -4.05
C HIS A 37 18.16 -37.27 -5.31
N MET A 38 18.42 -36.49 -6.36
CA MET A 38 19.06 -36.96 -7.58
C MET A 38 20.51 -37.42 -7.36
N LEU A 39 21.26 -36.69 -6.52
CA LEU A 39 22.65 -37.02 -6.22
C LEU A 39 22.80 -38.29 -5.35
N TYR A 40 21.90 -38.49 -4.38
CA TYR A 40 21.97 -39.63 -3.46
C TYR A 40 21.28 -40.88 -3.97
N ASN A 41 20.57 -40.81 -5.11
CA ASN A 41 19.84 -41.97 -5.65
C ASN A 41 20.59 -42.59 -6.82
N GLU A 42 21.14 -43.80 -6.60
CA GLU A 42 21.97 -44.55 -7.56
C GLU A 42 21.26 -44.89 -8.91
N ASN A 43 19.93 -44.82 -8.94
CA ASN A 43 19.14 -45.09 -10.14
C ASN A 43 18.93 -43.87 -11.05
N MET A 44 19.36 -42.67 -10.63
CA MET A 44 19.32 -41.47 -11.45
C MET A 44 20.71 -41.18 -12.03
N SER A 45 20.86 -41.28 -13.35
CA SER A 45 22.14 -41.15 -14.08
C SER A 45 22.64 -39.71 -14.11
N LEU A 46 23.07 -39.17 -12.97
CA LEU A 46 23.98 -38.05 -12.95
C LEU A 46 25.41 -38.58 -13.13
N LYS A 47 26.08 -38.18 -14.22
CA LYS A 47 27.50 -38.49 -14.42
C LYS A 47 28.29 -37.70 -13.38
N LEU A 48 28.78 -38.40 -12.36
CA LEU A 48 29.81 -37.87 -11.47
C LEU A 48 31.08 -37.72 -12.30
N THR A 49 31.59 -36.52 -12.47
CA THR A 49 32.84 -36.28 -13.17
C THR A 49 33.98 -36.54 -12.20
N GLU A 50 34.85 -37.52 -12.49
CA GLU A 50 36.09 -37.76 -11.76
C GLU A 50 37.08 -36.62 -12.05
N ASN A 51 37.07 -35.60 -11.23
CA ASN A 51 38.00 -34.49 -11.31
C ASN A 51 38.85 -34.43 -10.03
N ASN A 52 40.16 -34.47 -10.21
CA ASN A 52 41.12 -34.39 -9.10
C ASN A 52 41.48 -32.91 -8.87
N PHE A 53 40.82 -32.26 -7.90
CA PHE A 53 41.08 -30.86 -7.56
C PHE A 53 42.09 -30.76 -6.42
N SER A 54 43.36 -30.55 -6.75
CA SER A 54 44.46 -30.48 -5.77
C SER A 54 44.28 -29.34 -4.78
N GLY A 55 44.23 -29.64 -3.48
CA GLY A 55 44.13 -28.68 -2.38
C GLY A 55 42.73 -28.19 -2.08
N ALA A 56 41.68 -28.76 -2.67
CA ALA A 56 40.29 -28.53 -2.30
C ALA A 56 39.73 -29.73 -1.51
N ALA A 57 38.85 -29.49 -0.56
CA ALA A 57 38.11 -30.52 0.18
C ALA A 57 36.75 -30.73 -0.50
N ILE A 58 36.49 -31.93 -1.02
CA ILE A 58 35.25 -32.23 -1.73
C ILE A 58 34.52 -33.37 -1.02
N GLY A 59 33.30 -33.13 -0.57
CA GLY A 59 32.42 -34.14 0.01
C GLY A 59 31.72 -34.96 -1.07
N GLU A 60 31.29 -36.18 -0.75
CA GLU A 60 30.55 -37.04 -1.67
C GLU A 60 29.15 -37.34 -1.12
N PRO A 61 28.11 -37.46 -1.99
CA PRO A 61 28.14 -37.25 -3.45
C PRO A 61 28.04 -35.77 -3.80
N VAL A 62 28.69 -35.35 -4.88
CA VAL A 62 28.61 -34.02 -5.50
C VAL A 62 28.56 -34.15 -7.01
N TYR A 63 27.96 -33.14 -7.66
CA TYR A 63 28.08 -33.01 -9.11
C TYR A 63 29.01 -31.85 -9.45
N ILE A 64 30.00 -32.08 -10.28
CA ILE A 64 30.92 -31.07 -10.81
C ILE A 64 30.89 -31.16 -12.33
N GLY A 65 30.43 -30.09 -12.98
CA GLY A 65 30.26 -30.01 -14.42
C GLY A 65 31.56 -29.86 -15.21
N GLU A 66 31.42 -29.63 -16.50
CA GLU A 66 32.56 -29.45 -17.41
C GLU A 66 33.21 -28.08 -17.23
N ASN A 67 34.55 -28.03 -17.39
CA ASN A 67 35.37 -26.81 -17.30
C ASN A 67 35.21 -26.05 -15.97
N VAL A 68 34.84 -26.72 -14.89
CA VAL A 68 34.78 -26.14 -13.55
C VAL A 68 36.19 -25.96 -13.00
N SER A 69 36.45 -24.83 -12.40
CA SER A 69 37.69 -24.53 -11.68
C SER A 69 37.44 -24.42 -10.17
N VAL A 70 37.96 -25.39 -9.40
CA VAL A 70 37.93 -25.33 -7.92
C VAL A 70 39.36 -25.16 -7.43
N MET A 71 39.64 -23.98 -6.84
CA MET A 71 40.98 -23.63 -6.37
C MET A 71 41.26 -24.18 -4.97
N SER A 72 42.55 -24.28 -4.65
CA SER A 72 43.03 -24.69 -3.32
C SER A 72 42.36 -23.87 -2.20
N GLY A 73 42.02 -24.51 -1.09
CA GLY A 73 41.31 -23.94 0.05
C GLY A 73 39.77 -23.86 -0.11
N SER A 74 39.23 -24.31 -1.26
CA SER A 74 37.80 -24.48 -1.42
C SER A 74 37.26 -25.70 -0.65
N VAL A 75 36.02 -25.56 -0.13
CA VAL A 75 35.30 -26.65 0.53
C VAL A 75 33.96 -26.83 -0.16
N ILE A 76 33.78 -27.97 -0.85
CA ILE A 76 32.49 -28.32 -1.47
C ILE A 76 31.84 -29.40 -0.63
N GLU A 77 30.71 -29.06 0.00
CA GLU A 77 30.00 -30.00 0.87
C GLU A 77 29.17 -31.01 0.07
N SER A 78 28.98 -32.20 0.65
CA SER A 78 28.13 -33.27 0.11
C SER A 78 26.74 -32.78 -0.24
N GLY A 79 26.19 -33.24 -1.37
CA GLY A 79 24.88 -32.78 -1.88
C GLY A 79 24.93 -31.48 -2.68
N SER A 80 26.13 -30.95 -2.94
CA SER A 80 26.30 -29.73 -3.75
C SER A 80 26.37 -30.05 -5.25
N VAL A 81 25.97 -29.06 -6.05
CA VAL A 81 26.09 -29.05 -7.52
C VAL A 81 26.88 -27.82 -7.95
N ILE A 82 27.97 -28.04 -8.67
CA ILE A 82 28.76 -26.99 -9.32
C ILE A 82 28.62 -27.19 -10.83
N ASP A 83 27.89 -26.29 -11.47
CA ASP A 83 27.56 -26.46 -12.90
C ASP A 83 28.70 -25.95 -13.82
N ASN A 84 28.57 -26.21 -15.12
CA ASN A 84 29.60 -25.98 -16.13
C ASN A 84 30.22 -24.57 -16.10
N ASN A 85 31.52 -24.49 -16.33
CA ASN A 85 32.29 -23.24 -16.39
C ASN A 85 32.26 -22.41 -15.11
N ALA A 86 31.78 -22.93 -13.97
CA ALA A 86 31.80 -22.22 -12.71
C ALA A 86 33.20 -22.17 -12.10
N VAL A 87 33.49 -21.15 -11.30
CA VAL A 87 34.77 -20.92 -10.64
C VAL A 87 34.60 -20.75 -9.15
N VAL A 88 35.25 -21.59 -8.34
CA VAL A 88 35.26 -21.48 -6.87
C VAL A 88 36.70 -21.23 -6.38
N LYS A 89 36.95 -20.02 -5.80
CA LYS A 89 38.30 -19.53 -5.45
C LYS A 89 38.56 -19.56 -3.93
N GLY A 90 38.39 -20.69 -3.26
CA GLY A 90 38.63 -20.78 -1.80
C GLY A 90 37.40 -20.46 -0.95
N GLY A 91 36.21 -20.61 -1.50
CA GLY A 91 34.94 -20.49 -0.80
C GLY A 91 34.40 -21.83 -0.28
N LYS A 92 33.47 -21.76 0.69
CA LYS A 92 32.68 -22.89 1.17
C LYS A 92 31.35 -22.94 0.43
N VAL A 93 31.00 -24.09 -0.15
CA VAL A 93 29.79 -24.28 -0.94
C VAL A 93 28.97 -25.44 -0.42
N ASN A 94 27.75 -25.16 -0.01
CA ASN A 94 26.66 -26.10 0.23
C ASN A 94 25.44 -25.62 -0.55
N GLY A 95 25.11 -26.28 -1.66
CA GLY A 95 23.96 -25.90 -2.49
C GLY A 95 24.25 -25.99 -3.99
N TYR A 96 23.71 -25.03 -4.75
CA TYR A 96 23.83 -24.99 -6.20
C TYR A 96 24.62 -23.76 -6.65
N VAL A 97 25.62 -23.97 -7.49
CA VAL A 97 26.39 -22.93 -8.18
C VAL A 97 26.20 -23.08 -9.67
N GLY A 98 25.49 -22.17 -10.30
CA GLY A 98 25.08 -22.24 -11.71
C GLY A 98 26.18 -21.95 -12.71
N ILE A 99 25.88 -22.19 -13.98
CA ILE A 99 26.78 -22.07 -15.11
C ILE A 99 27.53 -20.73 -15.15
N GLY A 100 28.86 -20.80 -15.21
CA GLY A 100 29.71 -19.62 -15.37
C GLY A 100 29.71 -18.63 -14.18
N SER A 101 29.22 -19.07 -13.04
CA SER A 101 29.24 -18.24 -11.81
C SER A 101 30.62 -18.24 -11.16
N VAL A 102 30.91 -17.17 -10.43
CA VAL A 102 32.19 -16.99 -9.72
C VAL A 102 31.91 -16.84 -8.22
N VAL A 103 32.50 -17.75 -7.43
CA VAL A 103 32.48 -17.71 -5.97
C VAL A 103 33.91 -17.42 -5.50
N SER A 104 34.12 -16.22 -4.97
CA SER A 104 35.46 -15.79 -4.55
C SER A 104 35.85 -16.35 -3.17
N GLU A 105 37.04 -15.97 -2.69
CA GLU A 105 37.62 -16.44 -1.43
C GLU A 105 36.73 -16.10 -0.21
N ARG A 106 36.78 -16.97 0.79
CA ARG A 106 36.04 -16.79 2.06
C ARG A 106 34.53 -16.61 1.92
N CYS A 107 33.96 -16.89 0.75
CA CYS A 107 32.51 -16.97 0.61
C CYS A 107 31.98 -18.18 1.37
N ASP A 108 30.78 -18.04 1.96
CA ASP A 108 30.06 -19.10 2.65
C ASP A 108 28.66 -19.23 2.06
N ILE A 109 28.46 -20.24 1.24
CA ILE A 109 27.18 -20.55 0.61
C ILE A 109 26.53 -21.69 1.39
N ASN A 110 25.48 -21.37 2.15
CA ASN A 110 24.82 -22.31 3.03
C ASN A 110 23.42 -22.68 2.54
N SER A 111 23.27 -23.86 1.95
CA SER A 111 22.01 -24.36 1.37
C SER A 111 21.33 -23.31 0.51
N ALA A 112 22.07 -22.66 -0.39
CA ALA A 112 21.63 -21.55 -1.20
C ALA A 112 21.76 -21.87 -2.71
N VAL A 113 21.09 -21.07 -3.53
CA VAL A 113 21.07 -21.18 -4.99
C VAL A 113 21.76 -19.97 -5.60
N VAL A 114 22.86 -20.19 -6.29
CA VAL A 114 23.57 -19.19 -7.08
C VAL A 114 23.28 -19.44 -8.56
N CYS A 115 22.53 -18.57 -9.21
CA CYS A 115 22.12 -18.75 -10.61
C CYS A 115 23.26 -18.41 -11.59
N ARG A 116 23.04 -18.71 -12.87
CA ARG A 116 23.99 -18.53 -13.98
C ARG A 116 24.68 -17.15 -13.96
N GLY A 117 26.00 -17.18 -14.10
CA GLY A 117 26.82 -15.98 -14.32
C GLY A 117 26.83 -14.99 -13.15
N ALA A 118 26.33 -15.38 -11.99
CA ALA A 118 26.41 -14.56 -10.80
C ALA A 118 27.85 -14.47 -10.27
N VAL A 119 28.23 -13.31 -9.73
CA VAL A 119 29.57 -13.04 -9.19
C VAL A 119 29.43 -12.70 -7.71
N LEU A 120 30.08 -13.49 -6.86
CA LEU A 120 30.19 -13.27 -5.43
C LEU A 120 31.63 -12.90 -5.11
N ASP A 121 31.85 -11.68 -4.64
CA ASP A 121 33.16 -11.22 -4.20
C ASP A 121 33.57 -11.81 -2.85
N SER A 122 34.80 -11.56 -2.42
CA SER A 122 35.38 -12.15 -1.20
C SER A 122 34.53 -11.92 0.04
N GLY A 123 34.33 -12.98 0.83
CA GLY A 123 33.69 -12.91 2.15
C GLY A 123 32.16 -12.80 2.14
N VAL A 124 31.52 -12.99 0.99
CA VAL A 124 30.05 -13.01 0.89
C VAL A 124 29.48 -14.21 1.61
N LYS A 125 28.39 -13.99 2.39
CA LYS A 125 27.65 -15.04 3.10
C LYS A 125 26.24 -15.15 2.54
N CYS A 126 25.86 -16.35 2.10
CA CYS A 126 24.52 -16.67 1.63
C CYS A 126 23.83 -17.60 2.62
N GLY A 127 22.76 -17.11 3.24
CA GLY A 127 21.95 -17.86 4.21
C GLY A 127 21.10 -18.95 3.55
N VAL A 128 20.56 -19.84 4.37
CA VAL A 128 19.77 -21.00 3.95
C VAL A 128 18.61 -20.57 3.05
N TYR A 129 18.44 -21.25 1.91
CA TYR A 129 17.40 -20.99 0.91
C TYR A 129 17.43 -19.61 0.26
N SER A 130 18.53 -18.85 0.43
CA SER A 130 18.72 -17.64 -0.35
C SER A 130 18.97 -17.95 -1.83
N VAL A 131 18.58 -17.02 -2.70
CA VAL A 131 18.71 -17.15 -4.15
C VAL A 131 19.44 -15.94 -4.72
N ILE A 132 20.58 -16.16 -5.36
CA ILE A 132 21.31 -15.13 -6.09
C ILE A 132 20.96 -15.25 -7.57
N GLY A 133 20.24 -14.27 -8.11
CA GLY A 133 19.73 -14.29 -9.47
C GLY A 133 20.80 -14.25 -10.55
N GLU A 134 20.39 -14.55 -11.78
CA GLU A 134 21.29 -14.61 -12.96
C GLU A 134 22.05 -13.27 -13.12
N LYS A 135 23.38 -13.37 -13.32
CA LYS A 135 24.27 -12.20 -13.52
C LYS A 135 24.21 -11.15 -12.40
N ALA A 136 23.74 -11.52 -11.21
CA ALA A 136 23.82 -10.62 -10.05
C ALA A 136 25.28 -10.52 -9.57
N HIS A 137 25.65 -9.34 -9.07
CA HIS A 137 26.96 -9.09 -8.49
C HIS A 137 26.82 -8.73 -7.01
N ILE A 138 27.40 -9.58 -6.16
CA ILE A 138 27.37 -9.39 -4.71
C ILE A 138 28.76 -8.94 -4.27
N ALA A 139 28.89 -7.68 -3.86
CA ALA A 139 30.18 -7.13 -3.47
C ALA A 139 30.65 -7.68 -2.11
N SER A 140 31.96 -7.53 -1.86
CA SER A 140 32.66 -8.16 -0.74
C SER A 140 32.01 -7.94 0.62
N GLU A 141 32.08 -8.96 1.49
CA GLU A 141 31.59 -8.95 2.87
C GLU A 141 30.08 -8.73 3.01
N ALA A 142 29.32 -8.82 1.93
CA ALA A 142 27.85 -8.74 2.00
C ALA A 142 27.25 -10.02 2.62
N VAL A 143 26.17 -9.85 3.38
CA VAL A 143 25.43 -10.95 4.04
C VAL A 143 24.01 -10.98 3.49
N ILE A 144 23.66 -12.08 2.86
CA ILE A 144 22.32 -12.37 2.38
C ILE A 144 21.65 -13.31 3.37
N GLU A 145 20.63 -12.85 4.07
CA GLU A 145 19.97 -13.64 5.11
C GLU A 145 19.11 -14.78 4.54
N LYS A 146 18.65 -15.67 5.42
CA LYS A 146 17.82 -16.84 5.09
C LYS A 146 16.62 -16.45 4.22
N GLY A 147 16.40 -17.16 3.12
CA GLY A 147 15.25 -17.01 2.24
C GLY A 147 15.25 -15.74 1.37
N VAL A 148 16.29 -14.91 1.46
CA VAL A 148 16.37 -13.67 0.68
C VAL A 148 16.74 -13.95 -0.77
N GLY A 149 15.96 -13.41 -1.71
CA GLY A 149 16.20 -13.48 -3.15
C GLY A 149 16.81 -12.19 -3.69
N ILE A 150 17.92 -12.30 -4.41
CA ILE A 150 18.51 -11.23 -5.21
C ILE A 150 18.12 -11.49 -6.66
N TRP A 151 17.42 -10.56 -7.29
CA TRP A 151 16.95 -10.72 -8.67
C TRP A 151 18.08 -10.56 -9.69
N SER A 152 17.81 -11.05 -10.90
CA SER A 152 18.79 -11.08 -11.98
C SER A 152 19.38 -9.71 -12.30
N GLY A 153 20.71 -9.66 -12.54
CA GLY A 153 21.44 -8.46 -12.90
C GLY A 153 21.55 -7.39 -11.82
N LYS A 154 21.29 -7.74 -10.55
CA LYS A 154 21.39 -6.80 -9.43
C LYS A 154 22.80 -6.77 -8.84
N THR A 155 23.14 -5.57 -8.35
CA THR A 155 24.37 -5.37 -7.58
C THR A 155 24.02 -5.10 -6.12
N VAL A 156 24.69 -5.81 -5.23
CA VAL A 156 24.64 -5.61 -3.78
C VAL A 156 25.91 -4.96 -3.33
N GLU A 157 25.82 -3.90 -2.55
CA GLU A 157 26.97 -3.12 -2.11
C GLU A 157 27.85 -3.86 -1.08
N LYS A 158 29.10 -3.43 -0.96
CA LYS A 158 30.07 -3.98 -0.04
C LYS A 158 29.58 -3.88 1.42
N GLY A 159 29.64 -5.00 2.15
CA GLY A 159 29.27 -5.05 3.56
C GLY A 159 27.78 -4.92 3.84
N ALA A 160 26.93 -4.87 2.80
CA ALA A 160 25.49 -4.80 2.97
C ALA A 160 24.94 -6.05 3.65
N ARG A 161 23.97 -5.89 4.55
CA ARG A 161 23.25 -6.99 5.16
C ARG A 161 21.78 -6.94 4.76
N LEU A 162 21.32 -7.95 4.03
CA LEU A 162 20.02 -7.98 3.41
C LEU A 162 19.09 -8.97 4.11
N TYR A 163 17.97 -8.48 4.58
CA TYR A 163 16.90 -9.24 5.24
C TYR A 163 15.69 -9.43 4.34
N GLU A 164 15.64 -8.73 3.20
CA GLU A 164 14.52 -8.72 2.25
C GLU A 164 15.00 -8.95 0.81
N ASN A 165 14.07 -9.41 -0.03
CA ASN A 165 14.34 -9.64 -1.45
C ASN A 165 14.77 -8.36 -2.17
N VAL A 166 15.89 -8.40 -2.88
CA VAL A 166 16.36 -7.29 -3.72
C VAL A 166 15.84 -7.47 -5.13
N LYS A 167 14.67 -6.91 -5.38
CA LYS A 167 14.08 -6.87 -6.73
C LYS A 167 14.63 -5.70 -7.53
N ARG A 168 15.11 -4.63 -6.86
CA ARG A 168 15.71 -3.42 -7.47
C ARG A 168 16.77 -2.76 -6.60
N SER A 169 17.58 -1.84 -7.20
CA SER A 169 18.34 -0.85 -6.43
C SER A 169 17.37 0.06 -5.67
N SER A 170 17.73 0.44 -4.45
CA SER A 170 16.91 1.26 -3.55
C SER A 170 16.41 2.58 -4.16
N ASP A 171 17.14 3.15 -5.12
CA ASP A 171 16.85 4.45 -5.72
C ASP A 171 15.68 4.48 -6.72
N SER A 172 15.22 3.32 -7.23
CA SER A 172 14.19 3.26 -8.28
C SER A 172 12.88 2.60 -7.83
N ARG A 173 12.78 2.14 -6.57
CA ARG A 173 11.57 1.49 -6.09
C ARG A 173 10.47 2.53 -5.81
N LEU A 174 9.31 2.35 -6.43
CA LEU A 174 8.10 3.07 -6.05
C LEU A 174 7.44 2.35 -4.87
N VAL A 175 7.59 2.90 -3.69
CA VAL A 175 6.89 2.40 -2.49
C VAL A 175 5.64 3.24 -2.33
N ILE A 176 4.48 2.60 -2.49
CA ILE A 176 3.17 3.21 -2.30
C ILE A 176 2.58 2.60 -1.04
N ASP A 177 2.20 3.43 -0.08
CA ASP A 177 1.60 2.97 1.16
C ASP A 177 0.09 2.65 1.01
N GLU A 178 -0.54 2.21 2.10
CA GLU A 178 -1.97 1.88 2.16
C GLU A 178 -2.88 3.08 1.93
N ASN A 179 -2.39 4.31 2.13
CA ASN A 179 -3.11 5.55 1.87
C ASN A 179 -2.95 6.05 0.43
N GLY A 180 -2.26 5.29 -0.42
CA GLY A 180 -1.93 5.67 -1.78
C GLY A 180 -0.82 6.72 -1.86
N GLU A 181 -0.07 6.95 -0.78
CA GLU A 181 1.05 7.89 -0.79
C GLU A 181 2.32 7.22 -1.32
N CYS A 182 2.97 7.89 -2.26
CA CYS A 182 4.25 7.50 -2.84
C CYS A 182 5.30 8.56 -2.55
N SER A 183 6.36 8.19 -1.84
CA SER A 183 7.52 9.06 -1.69
C SER A 183 8.29 9.14 -3.03
N LEU A 184 8.37 10.33 -3.58
CA LEU A 184 9.19 10.64 -4.75
C LEU A 184 10.65 10.92 -4.38
N TRP A 185 10.97 10.87 -3.07
CA TRP A 185 12.31 11.00 -2.54
C TRP A 185 13.06 9.67 -2.59
N GLY A 186 14.30 9.72 -3.03
CA GLY A 186 15.25 8.62 -2.99
C GLY A 186 16.63 9.19 -2.73
N GLY A 187 16.81 9.89 -1.56
CA GLY A 187 17.93 10.79 -1.31
C GLY A 187 17.64 12.20 -1.82
N GLU A 188 17.10 12.36 -3.01
CA GLU A 188 16.58 13.62 -3.56
C GLU A 188 15.27 13.37 -4.32
N ALA A 189 14.29 14.27 -4.19
CA ALA A 189 13.07 14.20 -4.99
C ALA A 189 13.42 14.54 -6.44
N THR A 190 13.21 13.61 -7.34
CA THR A 190 13.60 13.80 -8.73
C THR A 190 12.39 13.85 -9.66
N ALA A 191 12.44 14.72 -10.65
CA ALA A 191 11.48 14.74 -11.74
C ALA A 191 11.41 13.38 -12.47
N GLN A 192 12.50 12.64 -12.53
CA GLN A 192 12.55 11.29 -13.10
C GLN A 192 11.67 10.30 -12.34
N LYS A 193 11.67 10.35 -11.02
CA LYS A 193 10.83 9.46 -10.18
C LYS A 193 9.35 9.82 -10.29
N ALA A 194 9.04 11.12 -10.36
CA ALA A 194 7.67 11.59 -10.60
C ALA A 194 7.17 11.16 -11.99
N MET A 195 8.00 11.28 -13.03
CA MET A 195 7.69 10.81 -14.38
C MET A 195 7.48 9.29 -14.42
N LEU A 196 8.34 8.52 -13.75
CA LEU A 196 8.21 7.07 -13.66
C LEU A 196 6.91 6.68 -12.95
N PHE A 197 6.58 7.35 -11.85
CA PHE A 197 5.31 7.11 -11.14
C PHE A 197 4.11 7.39 -12.03
N GLY A 198 4.10 8.51 -12.75
CA GLY A 198 3.05 8.86 -13.71
C GLY A 198 2.91 7.82 -14.83
N LEU A 199 4.03 7.34 -15.37
CA LEU A 199 4.07 6.34 -16.43
C LEU A 199 3.52 4.97 -15.94
N CYS A 200 3.91 4.55 -14.74
CA CYS A 200 3.44 3.29 -14.12
C CYS A 200 1.95 3.37 -13.76
N ALA A 201 1.52 4.44 -13.11
CA ALA A 201 0.13 4.66 -12.76
C ALA A 201 -0.76 4.71 -14.02
N ALA A 202 -0.40 5.48 -15.03
CA ALA A 202 -1.15 5.56 -16.29
C ALA A 202 -1.16 4.25 -17.09
N SER A 203 -0.19 3.35 -16.85
CA SER A 203 -0.19 2.03 -17.49
C SER A 203 -1.30 1.11 -16.97
N THR A 204 -1.87 1.40 -15.81
CA THR A 204 -3.06 0.69 -15.27
C THR A 204 -4.36 1.21 -15.86
N ALA A 205 -4.37 2.47 -16.32
CA ALA A 205 -5.53 3.13 -16.90
C ALA A 205 -5.77 2.70 -18.36
N LYS A 206 -6.98 2.92 -18.87
CA LYS A 206 -7.30 2.67 -20.27
C LYS A 206 -6.52 3.61 -21.18
N LYS A 207 -6.05 3.10 -22.32
CA LYS A 207 -5.46 3.94 -23.36
C LYS A 207 -6.51 4.94 -23.87
N GLY A 208 -6.15 6.23 -23.94
CA GLY A 208 -7.09 7.31 -24.26
C GLY A 208 -8.02 7.72 -23.12
N GLY A 209 -7.94 7.04 -21.96
CA GLY A 209 -8.60 7.47 -20.73
C GLY A 209 -8.01 8.76 -20.18
N SER A 210 -8.45 9.20 -19.00
CA SER A 210 -8.01 10.42 -18.36
C SER A 210 -7.69 10.25 -16.89
N ILE A 211 -6.66 10.95 -16.43
CA ILE A 211 -6.24 11.06 -15.03
C ILE A 211 -6.28 12.52 -14.63
N VAL A 212 -6.82 12.81 -13.46
CA VAL A 212 -6.84 14.18 -12.91
C VAL A 212 -5.57 14.40 -12.09
N THR A 213 -4.88 15.52 -12.32
CA THR A 213 -3.64 15.84 -11.59
C THR A 213 -3.69 17.22 -10.95
N ALA A 214 -3.10 17.32 -9.76
CA ALA A 214 -3.00 18.55 -8.99
C ALA A 214 -1.65 18.65 -8.27
N TYR A 215 -1.35 19.86 -7.77
CA TYR A 215 -0.22 20.08 -6.85
C TYR A 215 -0.66 20.94 -5.66
N GLY A 216 -0.11 20.62 -4.47
CA GLY A 216 -0.47 21.30 -3.22
C GLY A 216 0.36 22.55 -2.93
N SER A 217 1.63 22.58 -3.36
CA SER A 217 2.56 23.69 -3.14
C SER A 217 3.28 24.08 -4.42
N ASP A 218 3.71 25.34 -4.53
CA ASP A 218 4.38 25.85 -5.73
C ASP A 218 5.72 25.12 -6.00
N GLU A 219 6.38 24.64 -4.95
CA GLU A 219 7.59 23.82 -5.04
C GLU A 219 7.33 22.46 -5.73
N SER A 220 6.10 21.95 -5.64
CA SER A 220 5.71 20.66 -6.23
C SER A 220 5.33 20.76 -7.71
N LEU A 221 5.26 21.96 -8.28
CA LEU A 221 4.85 22.17 -9.67
C LEU A 221 5.76 21.44 -10.66
N LEU A 222 7.09 21.47 -10.46
CA LEU A 222 8.04 20.77 -11.33
C LEU A 222 7.80 19.26 -11.34
N LEU A 223 7.58 18.68 -10.15
CA LEU A 223 7.31 17.23 -10.02
C LEU A 223 5.97 16.87 -10.66
N LYS A 224 4.98 17.73 -10.52
CA LYS A 224 3.67 17.55 -11.17
C LYS A 224 3.79 17.58 -12.70
N GLN A 225 4.56 18.49 -13.27
CA GLN A 225 4.80 18.54 -14.72
C GLN A 225 5.51 17.28 -15.23
N ALA A 226 6.50 16.78 -14.47
CA ALA A 226 7.16 15.52 -14.79
C ALA A 226 6.21 14.31 -14.72
N LEU A 227 5.32 14.27 -13.71
CA LEU A 227 4.25 13.29 -13.60
C LEU A 227 3.34 13.31 -14.83
N ASP A 228 2.88 14.48 -15.23
CA ASP A 228 2.01 14.66 -16.40
C ASP A 228 2.67 14.15 -17.69
N CYS A 229 3.97 14.43 -17.89
CA CYS A 229 4.73 13.88 -18.99
C CYS A 229 4.72 12.34 -19.00
N GLY A 230 4.90 11.71 -17.85
CA GLY A 230 4.82 10.25 -17.71
C GLY A 230 3.45 9.70 -18.06
N ILE A 231 2.39 10.35 -17.60
CA ILE A 231 1.00 9.96 -17.90
C ILE A 231 0.73 10.06 -19.40
N CYS A 232 1.07 11.19 -20.01
CA CYS A 232 0.90 11.40 -21.45
C CYS A 232 1.68 10.40 -22.28
N GLN A 233 2.91 10.05 -21.87
CA GLN A 233 3.76 9.06 -22.54
C GLN A 233 3.13 7.66 -22.53
N ALA A 234 2.28 7.33 -21.55
CA ALA A 234 1.50 6.10 -21.52
C ALA A 234 0.26 6.13 -22.43
N GLY A 235 0.00 7.23 -23.14
CA GLY A 235 -1.17 7.41 -24.00
C GLY A 235 -2.46 7.66 -23.24
N VAL A 236 -2.39 8.33 -22.08
CA VAL A 236 -3.50 8.73 -21.22
C VAL A 236 -3.55 10.25 -21.13
N ASN A 237 -4.74 10.82 -21.14
CA ASN A 237 -4.92 12.27 -21.03
C ASN A 237 -4.82 12.74 -19.58
N VAL A 238 -4.38 13.96 -19.40
CA VAL A 238 -4.27 14.64 -18.11
C VAL A 238 -5.28 15.77 -18.04
N TYR A 239 -6.12 15.77 -17.01
CA TYR A 239 -6.91 16.94 -16.62
C TYR A 239 -6.20 17.62 -15.44
N SER A 240 -5.49 18.70 -15.74
CA SER A 240 -4.72 19.47 -14.76
C SER A 240 -5.59 20.50 -14.08
N ILE A 241 -5.89 20.30 -12.78
CA ILE A 241 -6.69 21.27 -12.01
C ILE A 241 -5.86 22.36 -11.31
N GLY A 242 -4.55 22.36 -11.59
CA GLY A 242 -3.66 23.36 -11.01
C GLY A 242 -3.36 23.09 -9.54
N ARG A 243 -3.19 24.18 -8.77
CA ARG A 243 -2.94 24.08 -7.33
C ARG A 243 -4.25 23.85 -6.58
N ALA A 244 -4.39 22.66 -5.97
CA ALA A 244 -5.61 22.21 -5.31
C ALA A 244 -5.31 21.30 -4.11
N GLY A 245 -6.30 21.10 -3.25
CA GLY A 245 -6.28 20.11 -2.18
C GLY A 245 -6.89 18.77 -2.60
N ILE A 246 -6.95 17.83 -1.66
CA ILE A 246 -7.52 16.48 -1.88
C ILE A 246 -9.02 16.57 -2.19
N SER A 247 -9.78 17.39 -1.47
CA SER A 247 -11.23 17.54 -1.68
C SER A 247 -11.56 18.05 -3.09
N GLU A 248 -10.84 19.06 -3.56
CA GLU A 248 -11.00 19.61 -4.91
C GLU A 248 -10.60 18.58 -5.99
N LEU A 249 -9.52 17.80 -5.72
CA LEU A 249 -9.11 16.72 -6.62
C LEU A 249 -10.15 15.60 -6.67
N SER A 250 -10.68 15.18 -5.51
CA SER A 250 -11.73 14.17 -5.41
C SER A 250 -12.99 14.60 -6.15
N TYR A 251 -13.40 15.85 -5.96
CA TYR A 251 -14.52 16.45 -6.70
C TYR A 251 -14.28 16.40 -8.21
N ALA A 252 -13.08 16.78 -8.67
CA ALA A 252 -12.74 16.80 -10.08
C ALA A 252 -12.73 15.38 -10.71
N VAL A 253 -12.19 14.39 -10.00
CA VAL A 253 -12.21 12.98 -10.45
C VAL A 253 -13.64 12.50 -10.65
N ASN A 254 -14.53 12.78 -9.69
CA ASN A 254 -15.94 12.43 -9.78
C ASN A 254 -16.65 13.14 -10.92
N ARG A 255 -16.44 14.44 -11.02
CA ARG A 255 -17.20 15.30 -11.95
C ARG A 255 -16.81 15.08 -13.39
N PHE A 256 -15.54 14.81 -13.69
CA PHE A 256 -15.03 14.68 -15.06
C PHE A 256 -14.78 13.25 -15.49
N GLY A 257 -15.06 12.26 -14.62
CA GLY A 257 -14.94 10.84 -14.97
C GLY A 257 -13.48 10.40 -15.15
N GLY A 258 -12.53 11.00 -14.44
CA GLY A 258 -11.16 10.51 -14.37
C GLY A 258 -11.10 9.12 -13.76
N GLU A 259 -10.23 8.25 -14.29
CA GLU A 259 -10.09 6.89 -13.73
C GLU A 259 -9.58 6.94 -12.29
N PHE A 260 -8.70 7.90 -11.97
CA PHE A 260 -8.22 8.23 -10.63
C PHE A 260 -7.57 9.63 -10.64
N GLY A 261 -7.20 10.11 -9.46
CA GLY A 261 -6.53 11.39 -9.27
C GLY A 261 -5.16 11.24 -8.65
N ILE A 262 -4.23 12.16 -8.95
CA ILE A 262 -2.89 12.22 -8.33
C ILE A 262 -2.61 13.65 -7.88
N LEU A 263 -2.33 13.81 -6.58
CA LEU A 263 -1.92 15.08 -5.97
C LEU A 263 -0.46 15.00 -5.55
N ILE A 264 0.36 15.96 -5.96
CA ILE A 264 1.76 16.06 -5.52
C ILE A 264 1.91 17.17 -4.49
N GLY A 265 2.56 16.87 -3.36
CA GLY A 265 2.89 17.84 -2.32
C GLY A 265 1.68 18.32 -1.53
N ALA A 266 0.77 17.43 -1.15
CA ALA A 266 -0.38 17.76 -0.31
C ALA A 266 0.04 18.23 1.08
N ASN A 267 0.70 17.35 1.83
CA ASN A 267 1.13 17.59 3.22
C ASN A 267 2.66 17.61 3.33
N ILE A 268 3.35 16.88 2.47
CA ILE A 268 4.81 16.74 2.45
C ILE A 268 5.27 17.02 1.02
N SER A 269 6.14 18.02 0.85
CA SER A 269 6.80 18.28 -0.42
C SER A 269 7.51 17.01 -0.92
N GLY A 270 7.33 16.67 -2.20
CA GLY A 270 7.95 15.49 -2.80
C GLY A 270 7.21 14.16 -2.58
N HIS A 271 6.00 14.17 -2.01
CA HIS A 271 5.10 13.04 -1.98
C HIS A 271 3.99 13.18 -3.02
N ALA A 272 3.64 12.06 -3.67
CA ALA A 272 2.45 11.95 -4.49
C ALA A 272 1.39 11.15 -3.74
N ARG A 273 0.15 11.58 -3.79
CA ARG A 273 -1.00 10.86 -3.24
C ARG A 273 -1.97 10.50 -4.35
N LEU A 274 -2.26 9.22 -4.48
CA LEU A 274 -3.22 8.68 -5.42
C LEU A 274 -4.59 8.56 -4.73
N ILE A 275 -5.65 8.94 -5.43
CA ILE A 275 -7.03 8.77 -4.99
C ILE A 275 -7.84 8.09 -6.09
N SER A 276 -8.75 7.21 -5.71
CA SER A 276 -9.70 6.57 -6.62
C SER A 276 -10.86 7.49 -6.99
N ALA A 277 -11.67 7.04 -7.92
CA ALA A 277 -12.97 7.62 -8.20
C ALA A 277 -13.79 7.72 -6.89
N GLY A 278 -14.53 8.80 -6.71
CA GLY A 278 -15.28 9.05 -5.49
C GLY A 278 -14.48 9.69 -4.36
N GLY A 279 -13.20 10.00 -4.56
CA GLY A 279 -12.34 10.58 -3.52
C GLY A 279 -11.89 9.57 -2.47
N MET A 280 -12.10 8.29 -2.72
CA MET A 280 -11.76 7.19 -1.83
C MET A 280 -10.27 6.84 -1.92
N LEU A 281 -9.80 6.12 -0.92
CA LEU A 281 -8.49 5.48 -0.99
C LEU A 281 -8.42 4.55 -2.20
N PRO A 282 -7.26 4.46 -2.85
CA PRO A 282 -7.10 3.58 -4.00
C PRO A 282 -7.22 2.11 -3.58
N ASP A 283 -7.77 1.30 -4.47
CA ASP A 283 -7.84 -0.15 -4.33
C ASP A 283 -6.43 -0.74 -4.16
N GLU A 284 -6.27 -1.64 -3.21
CA GLU A 284 -5.02 -2.35 -2.95
C GLU A 284 -4.48 -3.05 -4.21
N LYS A 285 -5.37 -3.64 -5.01
CA LYS A 285 -5.01 -4.26 -6.31
C LYS A 285 -4.44 -3.25 -7.30
N LEU A 286 -4.96 -2.01 -7.31
CA LEU A 286 -4.42 -0.95 -8.15
C LEU A 286 -3.00 -0.57 -7.69
N LEU A 287 -2.80 -0.43 -6.39
CA LEU A 287 -1.50 -0.10 -5.83
C LEU A 287 -0.46 -1.20 -6.10
N ASP A 288 -0.84 -2.48 -5.93
CA ASP A 288 0.01 -3.64 -6.26
C ASP A 288 0.38 -3.67 -7.74
N ARG A 289 -0.59 -3.40 -8.60
CA ARG A 289 -0.37 -3.36 -10.04
C ARG A 289 0.59 -2.26 -10.45
N ILE A 290 0.45 -1.05 -9.89
CA ILE A 290 1.39 0.06 -10.13
C ILE A 290 2.80 -0.34 -9.66
N GLY A 291 2.93 -0.92 -8.47
CA GLY A 291 4.18 -1.41 -7.91
C GLY A 291 4.83 -2.46 -8.80
N SER A 292 4.08 -3.47 -9.23
CA SER A 292 4.56 -4.54 -10.12
C SER A 292 5.01 -4.00 -11.48
N ILE A 293 4.21 -3.12 -12.11
CA ILE A 293 4.60 -2.46 -13.38
C ILE A 293 5.91 -1.70 -13.22
N ALA A 294 6.06 -0.99 -12.12
CA ALA A 294 7.31 -0.29 -11.82
C ALA A 294 8.45 -1.29 -11.60
N ASP A 295 8.24 -2.39 -10.89
CA ASP A 295 9.24 -3.42 -10.59
C ASP A 295 9.67 -4.21 -11.82
N ASP A 296 8.78 -4.54 -12.70
CA ASP A 296 9.05 -5.31 -13.91
C ASP A 296 9.45 -4.41 -15.10
N ARG A 297 9.41 -3.09 -14.96
CA ARG A 297 9.54 -2.11 -16.04
C ARG A 297 8.55 -2.35 -17.19
N ALA A 298 7.40 -2.92 -16.85
CA ALA A 298 6.37 -3.29 -17.82
C ALA A 298 5.40 -2.13 -18.12
N TYR A 299 5.85 -0.90 -17.98
CA TYR A 299 5.05 0.28 -18.25
C TYR A 299 4.80 0.45 -19.75
N ARG A 300 3.60 0.91 -20.05
CA ARG A 300 3.20 1.25 -21.43
C ARG A 300 3.87 2.55 -21.87
N SER A 301 4.48 2.52 -23.05
CA SER A 301 4.99 3.71 -23.72
C SER A 301 4.51 3.71 -25.17
N VAL A 302 4.00 4.84 -25.63
CA VAL A 302 3.41 4.96 -26.96
C VAL A 302 4.22 5.91 -27.84
N GLY A 303 4.06 5.81 -29.17
CA GLY A 303 4.67 6.74 -30.12
C GLY A 303 4.08 8.15 -30.01
N LEU A 304 4.79 9.17 -30.46
CA LEU A 304 4.39 10.59 -30.36
C LEU A 304 2.97 10.91 -30.86
N SER A 305 2.51 10.22 -31.90
CA SER A 305 1.15 10.42 -32.43
C SER A 305 0.02 9.83 -31.56
N GLN A 306 0.37 9.10 -30.51
CA GLN A 306 -0.56 8.42 -29.62
C GLN A 306 -0.41 8.86 -28.15
N THR A 307 0.46 9.84 -27.88
CA THR A 307 0.60 10.41 -26.55
C THR A 307 -0.69 11.09 -26.13
N GLY A 308 -0.97 11.06 -24.82
CA GLY A 308 -2.04 11.87 -24.25
C GLY A 308 -1.76 13.36 -24.31
N CYS A 309 -2.75 14.16 -24.00
CA CYS A 309 -2.63 15.61 -23.90
C CYS A 309 -2.92 16.08 -22.47
N VAL A 310 -2.35 17.23 -22.12
CA VAL A 310 -2.65 17.93 -20.86
C VAL A 310 -3.69 19.01 -21.16
N THR A 311 -4.83 18.93 -20.48
CA THR A 311 -5.90 19.92 -20.57
C THR A 311 -5.99 20.68 -19.25
N ASP A 312 -5.98 22.01 -19.30
CA ASP A 312 -6.17 22.86 -18.12
C ASP A 312 -7.63 22.87 -17.69
N PHE A 313 -7.87 22.45 -16.46
CA PHE A 313 -9.16 22.42 -15.78
C PHE A 313 -9.11 23.21 -14.45
N SER A 314 -8.24 24.22 -14.35
CA SER A 314 -8.08 25.06 -13.14
C SER A 314 -9.38 25.74 -12.68
N ALA A 315 -10.34 25.93 -13.59
CA ALA A 315 -11.68 26.43 -13.27
C ALA A 315 -12.52 25.48 -12.40
N VAL A 316 -12.09 24.25 -12.16
CA VAL A 316 -12.83 23.27 -11.32
C VAL A 316 -13.11 23.79 -9.92
N ARG A 317 -12.20 24.61 -9.36
CA ARG A 317 -12.40 25.24 -8.06
C ARG A 317 -13.66 26.08 -7.99
N GLU A 318 -13.93 26.90 -9.01
CA GLU A 318 -15.12 27.74 -9.07
C GLU A 318 -16.38 26.89 -9.19
N ILE A 319 -16.32 25.78 -9.92
CA ILE A 319 -17.43 24.84 -10.03
C ILE A 319 -17.69 24.15 -8.68
N TYR A 320 -16.62 23.72 -7.99
CA TYR A 320 -16.70 23.11 -6.66
C TYR A 320 -17.34 24.07 -5.65
N VAL A 321 -16.89 25.34 -5.63
CA VAL A 321 -17.48 26.37 -4.74
C VAL A 321 -18.95 26.60 -5.08
N ALA A 322 -19.30 26.69 -6.35
CA ALA A 322 -20.69 26.87 -6.77
C ALA A 322 -21.59 25.68 -6.36
N GLU A 323 -21.06 24.46 -6.32
CA GLU A 323 -21.82 23.31 -5.80
C GLU A 323 -22.01 23.39 -4.28
N LEU A 324 -21.00 23.84 -3.53
CA LEU A 324 -21.15 24.08 -2.09
C LEU A 324 -22.12 25.24 -1.78
N GLU A 325 -22.07 26.30 -2.58
CA GLU A 325 -23.02 27.42 -2.47
C GLU A 325 -24.48 27.00 -2.65
N LYS A 326 -24.77 26.00 -3.50
CA LYS A 326 -26.12 25.45 -3.69
C LYS A 326 -26.65 24.68 -2.46
N ILE A 327 -25.75 24.12 -1.66
CA ILE A 327 -26.14 23.38 -0.45
C ILE A 327 -26.53 24.36 0.65
N LEU A 328 -25.89 25.51 0.70
CA LEU A 328 -26.05 26.50 1.77
C LEU A 328 -27.24 27.44 1.50
N PRO A 329 -28.13 27.70 2.48
CA PRO A 329 -29.13 28.71 2.35
C PRO A 329 -28.49 30.11 2.32
N ASP A 330 -29.18 31.09 1.72
CA ASP A 330 -28.70 32.47 1.61
C ASP A 330 -28.44 33.12 2.98
N ARG A 331 -29.21 32.76 4.01
CA ARG A 331 -29.00 33.13 5.40
C ARG A 331 -29.26 31.95 6.32
N PHE A 332 -28.38 31.79 7.29
CA PHE A 332 -28.54 30.76 8.32
C PHE A 332 -29.57 31.19 9.35
N LYS A 333 -30.34 30.24 9.86
CA LYS A 333 -31.28 30.44 10.94
C LYS A 333 -30.80 29.67 12.17
N GLY A 334 -30.63 30.41 13.29
CA GLY A 334 -30.23 29.80 14.55
C GLY A 334 -28.80 29.30 14.65
N VAL A 335 -27.95 29.50 13.62
CA VAL A 335 -26.56 29.09 13.63
C VAL A 335 -25.62 30.21 13.19
N ASN A 336 -24.48 30.29 13.88
CA ASN A 336 -23.38 31.21 13.62
C ASN A 336 -22.10 30.41 13.46
N VAL A 337 -21.60 30.27 12.23
CA VAL A 337 -20.53 29.36 11.86
C VAL A 337 -19.22 30.09 11.66
N ASP A 338 -18.15 29.53 12.24
CA ASP A 338 -16.75 29.93 12.06
C ASP A 338 -15.96 28.73 11.56
N ILE A 339 -15.24 28.86 10.44
CA ILE A 339 -14.42 27.79 9.87
C ILE A 339 -12.95 28.09 10.12
N ARG A 340 -12.25 27.20 10.80
CA ARG A 340 -10.82 27.30 11.08
C ARG A 340 -10.03 26.30 10.27
N THR A 341 -8.95 26.78 9.66
CA THR A 341 -8.01 25.96 8.88
C THR A 341 -6.64 26.63 8.87
N TYR A 342 -5.59 25.81 8.76
CA TYR A 342 -4.21 26.31 8.59
C TYR A 342 -3.90 26.71 7.14
N ASP A 343 -4.70 26.28 6.17
CA ASP A 343 -4.52 26.62 4.76
C ASP A 343 -5.23 27.91 4.41
N VAL A 344 -4.47 28.95 4.07
CA VAL A 344 -4.99 30.28 3.72
C VAL A 344 -5.99 30.23 2.54
N LYS A 345 -5.80 29.34 1.58
CA LYS A 345 -6.72 29.19 0.44
C LYS A 345 -8.04 28.58 0.85
N LYS A 346 -8.00 27.56 1.71
CA LYS A 346 -9.21 26.98 2.29
C LYS A 346 -9.93 27.98 3.19
N ALA A 347 -9.19 28.79 3.93
CA ALA A 347 -9.77 29.89 4.71
C ALA A 347 -10.53 30.90 3.81
N THR A 348 -9.93 31.27 2.68
CA THR A 348 -10.58 32.17 1.70
C THR A 348 -11.83 31.52 1.08
N LEU A 349 -11.80 30.21 0.78
CA LEU A 349 -12.99 29.50 0.30
C LEU A 349 -14.09 29.45 1.36
N ALA A 350 -13.73 29.12 2.59
CA ALA A 350 -14.66 29.09 3.72
C ALA A 350 -15.29 30.47 3.98
N ASP A 351 -14.47 31.51 3.97
CA ASP A 351 -14.98 32.88 4.11
C ASP A 351 -16.00 33.22 3.01
N ARG A 352 -15.70 32.91 1.76
CA ARG A 352 -16.63 33.10 0.64
C ARG A 352 -17.97 32.37 0.84
N LEU A 353 -17.94 31.15 1.39
CA LEU A 353 -19.13 30.31 1.58
C LEU A 353 -19.99 30.78 2.77
N PHE A 354 -19.36 31.17 3.87
CA PHE A 354 -20.06 31.40 5.14
C PHE A 354 -20.22 32.89 5.49
N HIS A 355 -19.35 33.77 4.95
CA HIS A 355 -19.41 35.21 5.24
C HIS A 355 -20.74 35.82 4.81
N GLY A 356 -21.34 36.63 5.70
CA GLY A 356 -22.61 37.31 5.45
C GLY A 356 -23.87 36.45 5.52
N ARG A 357 -23.73 35.12 5.76
CA ARG A 357 -24.87 34.20 5.93
C ARG A 357 -25.23 33.94 7.39
N ASN A 358 -24.32 34.21 8.32
CA ASN A 358 -24.43 33.89 9.74
C ASN A 358 -25.61 34.59 10.41
N ASP A 359 -26.30 33.87 11.31
CA ASP A 359 -27.24 34.42 12.27
C ASP A 359 -26.46 34.77 13.55
N ILE A 360 -26.36 36.07 13.84
CA ILE A 360 -25.54 36.60 14.95
C ILE A 360 -26.04 36.10 16.31
N ASP A 361 -27.34 35.90 16.44
CA ASP A 361 -27.99 35.42 17.67
C ASP A 361 -28.08 33.90 17.74
N GLY A 362 -27.61 33.19 16.68
CA GLY A 362 -27.62 31.76 16.58
C GLY A 362 -26.54 31.06 17.41
N GLU A 363 -26.65 29.73 17.53
CA GLU A 363 -25.64 28.92 18.19
C GLU A 363 -24.28 29.06 17.46
N ARG A 364 -23.25 29.47 18.20
CA ARG A 364 -21.91 29.57 17.64
C ARG A 364 -21.29 28.18 17.51
N ILE A 365 -20.99 27.80 16.26
CA ILE A 365 -20.35 26.53 15.92
C ILE A 365 -19.01 26.84 15.24
N VAL A 366 -17.92 26.30 15.77
CA VAL A 366 -16.59 26.40 15.20
C VAL A 366 -16.24 25.09 14.55
N PHE A 367 -16.07 25.06 13.25
CA PHE A 367 -15.58 23.90 12.52
C PHE A 367 -14.06 24.01 12.31
N ASN A 368 -13.32 22.96 12.68
CA ASN A 368 -11.87 22.88 12.48
C ASN A 368 -11.57 21.87 11.38
N LEU A 369 -11.10 22.34 10.24
CA LEU A 369 -10.69 21.47 9.13
C LEU A 369 -9.32 20.85 9.40
N SER A 370 -9.16 19.58 9.04
CA SER A 370 -7.85 18.91 9.01
C SER A 370 -6.90 19.60 8.03
N ALA A 371 -5.59 19.36 8.18
CA ALA A 371 -4.57 19.97 7.34
C ALA A 371 -4.79 19.66 5.85
N ASP A 372 -5.19 18.42 5.52
CA ASP A 372 -5.51 17.99 4.17
C ASP A 372 -6.93 18.40 3.70
N GLY A 373 -7.79 18.84 4.62
CA GLY A 373 -9.17 19.28 4.36
C GLY A 373 -10.17 18.13 4.23
N THR A 374 -9.76 16.88 4.42
CA THR A 374 -10.65 15.72 4.25
C THR A 374 -11.59 15.50 5.43
N LYS A 375 -11.22 15.97 6.62
CA LYS A 375 -11.97 15.82 7.87
C LYS A 375 -12.30 17.18 8.49
N VAL A 376 -13.35 17.20 9.28
CA VAL A 376 -13.75 18.39 10.07
C VAL A 376 -14.24 17.96 11.43
N SER A 377 -13.82 18.64 12.47
CA SER A 377 -14.41 18.56 13.81
C SER A 377 -15.20 19.81 14.12
N ALA A 378 -16.16 19.71 15.02
CA ALA A 378 -16.97 20.86 15.45
C ALA A 378 -16.79 21.14 16.94
N TYR A 379 -16.98 22.39 17.32
CA TYR A 379 -17.06 22.82 18.71
C TYR A 379 -18.21 23.80 18.87
N SER A 380 -19.03 23.62 19.90
CA SER A 380 -19.94 24.65 20.40
C SER A 380 -19.94 24.65 21.93
N GLU A 381 -20.35 25.73 22.54
CA GLU A 381 -20.43 25.81 24.01
C GLU A 381 -21.41 24.80 24.61
N LYS A 382 -22.44 24.40 23.84
CA LYS A 382 -23.48 23.45 24.27
C LYS A 382 -23.07 21.99 24.10
N THR A 383 -22.28 21.66 23.06
CA THR A 383 -21.90 20.29 22.74
C THR A 383 -20.47 19.93 23.09
N SER A 384 -19.64 20.94 23.45
CA SER A 384 -18.20 20.79 23.57
C SER A 384 -17.57 20.36 22.25
N TYR A 385 -16.51 19.58 22.28
CA TYR A 385 -15.81 19.11 21.08
C TYR A 385 -16.50 17.88 20.49
N VAL A 386 -16.76 17.92 19.18
CA VAL A 386 -17.38 16.83 18.41
C VAL A 386 -16.40 16.35 17.36
N MET A 387 -16.07 15.07 17.41
CA MET A 387 -15.16 14.44 16.45
C MET A 387 -15.78 14.31 15.07
N TRP A 388 -14.94 14.21 14.05
CA TRP A 388 -15.35 14.01 12.65
C TRP A 388 -16.26 12.80 12.47
N GLU A 389 -15.91 11.69 13.11
CA GLU A 389 -16.65 10.44 13.01
C GLU A 389 -18.10 10.57 13.47
N LYS A 390 -18.34 11.31 14.54
CA LYS A 390 -19.71 11.58 15.03
C LYS A 390 -20.49 12.51 14.11
N LEU A 391 -19.83 13.49 13.50
CA LEU A 391 -20.46 14.37 12.50
C LEU A 391 -20.83 13.60 11.23
N VAL A 392 -19.96 12.69 10.77
CA VAL A 392 -20.22 11.83 9.60
C VAL A 392 -21.40 10.90 9.89
N ALA A 393 -21.43 10.22 11.05
CA ALA A 393 -22.53 9.36 11.43
C ALA A 393 -23.85 10.11 11.51
N MET A 394 -23.85 11.31 12.11
CA MET A 394 -25.04 12.18 12.16
C MET A 394 -25.55 12.52 10.76
N TYR A 395 -24.66 12.96 9.86
CA TYR A 395 -25.08 13.32 8.51
C TYR A 395 -25.45 12.09 7.65
N ALA A 396 -24.87 10.94 7.93
CA ALA A 396 -25.30 9.67 7.35
C ALA A 396 -26.77 9.37 7.71
N GLY A 397 -27.18 9.61 8.94
CA GLY A 397 -28.59 9.53 9.37
C GLY A 397 -29.50 10.41 8.52
N VAL A 398 -29.10 11.67 8.26
CA VAL A 398 -29.83 12.60 7.37
C VAL A 398 -29.92 12.04 5.92
N CYS A 399 -28.87 11.38 5.44
CA CYS A 399 -28.91 10.72 4.14
C CYS A 399 -29.87 9.52 4.13
N PHE A 400 -29.88 8.71 5.18
CA PHE A 400 -30.78 7.58 5.30
C PHE A 400 -32.25 8.01 5.36
N GLU A 401 -32.59 9.08 6.08
CA GLU A 401 -33.92 9.67 6.09
C GLU A 401 -34.39 10.10 4.68
N LYS A 402 -33.46 10.52 3.83
CA LYS A 402 -33.71 10.86 2.42
C LYS A 402 -33.72 9.63 1.48
N GLY A 403 -33.57 8.41 2.03
CA GLY A 403 -33.51 7.16 1.26
C GLY A 403 -32.21 6.95 0.49
N LEU A 404 -31.17 7.73 0.81
CA LEU A 404 -29.86 7.64 0.16
C LEU A 404 -29.00 6.58 0.86
N ALA A 405 -28.22 5.83 0.09
CA ALA A 405 -27.24 4.91 0.63
C ALA A 405 -25.92 5.66 0.94
N VAL A 406 -25.20 5.20 1.94
CA VAL A 406 -23.91 5.76 2.38
C VAL A 406 -22.82 4.70 2.28
N ALA A 407 -21.60 5.08 1.94
CA ALA A 407 -20.43 4.21 1.93
C ALA A 407 -19.34 4.76 2.86
N LEU A 408 -18.87 3.92 3.79
CA LEU A 408 -17.79 4.26 4.74
C LEU A 408 -16.74 3.15 4.76
N PRO A 409 -15.49 3.43 5.17
CA PRO A 409 -14.48 2.40 5.38
C PRO A 409 -14.95 1.35 6.40
N GLU A 410 -14.56 0.09 6.21
CA GLU A 410 -14.89 -1.02 7.13
C GLU A 410 -14.41 -0.77 8.58
N ASN A 411 -13.29 -0.06 8.72
CA ASN A 411 -12.76 0.35 10.02
C ASN A 411 -13.34 1.68 10.53
N PHE A 412 -14.47 2.15 9.97
CA PHE A 412 -15.18 3.29 10.50
C PHE A 412 -15.84 2.91 11.83
N PRO A 413 -15.88 3.81 12.83
CA PRO A 413 -16.47 3.50 14.14
C PRO A 413 -17.91 2.99 14.09
N SER A 414 -18.26 2.12 15.02
CA SER A 414 -19.55 1.42 15.12
C SER A 414 -20.78 2.35 15.26
N ASN A 415 -20.57 3.63 15.56
CA ASN A 415 -21.65 4.61 15.61
C ASN A 415 -22.36 4.80 14.24
N ALA A 416 -21.65 4.56 13.13
CA ALA A 416 -22.27 4.61 11.80
C ALA A 416 -23.19 3.42 11.56
N ASP A 417 -22.80 2.22 12.02
CA ASP A 417 -23.63 1.01 11.94
C ASP A 417 -24.89 1.17 12.77
N ALA A 418 -24.75 1.63 14.01
CA ALA A 418 -25.90 1.90 14.90
C ALA A 418 -26.85 2.95 14.28
N THR A 419 -26.31 4.02 13.69
CA THR A 419 -27.13 5.03 13.00
C THR A 419 -27.84 4.44 11.79
N ALA A 420 -27.19 3.54 11.04
CA ALA A 420 -27.83 2.88 9.90
C ALA A 420 -28.96 1.93 10.34
N GLU A 421 -28.77 1.21 11.44
CA GLU A 421 -29.81 0.34 12.04
C GLU A 421 -31.01 1.16 12.48
N ASP A 422 -30.79 2.26 13.23
CA ASP A 422 -31.86 3.10 13.76
C ASP A 422 -32.72 3.76 12.65
N HIS A 423 -32.10 4.10 11.52
CA HIS A 423 -32.80 4.70 10.38
C HIS A 423 -33.20 3.68 9.30
N CYS A 424 -33.00 2.36 9.51
CA CYS A 424 -33.15 1.31 8.48
C CYS A 424 -32.44 1.68 7.18
N GLY A 425 -31.27 2.32 7.30
CA GLY A 425 -30.47 2.88 6.21
C GLY A 425 -29.61 1.81 5.53
N ARG A 426 -29.19 2.09 4.30
CA ARG A 426 -28.23 1.25 3.57
C ARG A 426 -26.82 1.80 3.75
N LEU A 427 -26.05 1.18 4.65
CA LEU A 427 -24.62 1.44 4.83
C LEU A 427 -23.82 0.36 4.09
N TYR A 428 -22.92 0.80 3.19
CA TYR A 428 -21.93 -0.05 2.54
C TYR A 428 -20.59 0.17 3.22
N GLN A 429 -20.01 -0.89 3.72
CA GLN A 429 -18.64 -0.88 4.23
C GLN A 429 -17.70 -1.37 3.14
N TYR A 430 -16.59 -0.68 2.96
CA TYR A 430 -15.55 -1.08 2.03
C TYR A 430 -14.23 -1.23 2.78
N GLU A 431 -13.58 -2.36 2.57
CA GLU A 431 -12.15 -2.46 2.80
C GLU A 431 -11.45 -1.41 1.94
N ASN A 432 -10.16 -1.19 2.07
CA ASN A 432 -9.38 -0.34 1.17
C ASN A 432 -9.55 -0.72 -0.33
N ASN A 433 -10.69 -1.24 -0.68
CA ASN A 433 -11.13 -1.76 -1.95
C ASN A 433 -12.42 -1.06 -2.39
N ALA A 434 -12.30 -0.13 -3.29
CA ALA A 434 -13.43 0.62 -3.88
C ALA A 434 -14.48 -0.23 -4.62
N GLY A 435 -14.34 -1.58 -4.64
CA GLY A 435 -15.11 -2.43 -5.55
C GLY A 435 -16.61 -2.42 -5.34
N ILE A 436 -17.10 -2.63 -4.13
CA ILE A 436 -18.56 -2.80 -3.85
C ILE A 436 -19.22 -1.44 -3.62
N ALA A 437 -18.54 -0.52 -2.96
CA ALA A 437 -19.06 0.82 -2.70
C ALA A 437 -18.94 1.77 -3.89
N LYS A 438 -18.42 1.31 -5.03
CA LYS A 438 -18.11 2.13 -6.19
C LYS A 438 -19.30 2.95 -6.70
N ASP A 439 -20.46 2.33 -6.79
CA ASP A 439 -21.68 3.00 -7.29
C ASP A 439 -22.21 4.04 -6.31
N VAL A 440 -22.00 3.83 -5.00
CA VAL A 440 -22.39 4.78 -3.95
C VAL A 440 -21.34 5.88 -3.79
N ALA A 441 -20.07 5.53 -3.83
CA ALA A 441 -18.98 6.49 -3.67
C ALA A 441 -18.87 7.48 -4.84
N VAL A 442 -19.31 7.08 -6.03
CA VAL A 442 -19.38 7.97 -7.21
C VAL A 442 -20.50 8.99 -7.09
N SER A 443 -21.49 8.77 -6.21
CA SER A 443 -22.54 9.76 -5.98
C SER A 443 -22.01 10.98 -5.22
N THR A 444 -22.37 12.16 -5.67
CA THR A 444 -21.89 13.43 -5.08
C THR A 444 -22.28 13.62 -3.63
N HIS A 445 -23.39 13.00 -3.17
CA HIS A 445 -23.84 13.14 -1.79
C HIS A 445 -22.93 12.45 -0.76
N ASN A 446 -22.13 11.45 -1.17
CA ASN A 446 -21.20 10.75 -0.27
C ASN A 446 -19.91 11.57 0.01
N MET A 447 -19.73 12.72 -0.61
CA MET A 447 -18.54 13.58 -0.41
C MET A 447 -18.37 14.00 1.05
N PHE A 448 -19.44 14.10 1.83
CA PHE A 448 -19.37 14.45 3.26
C PHE A 448 -18.46 13.50 4.06
N ALA A 449 -18.27 12.27 3.60
CA ALA A 449 -17.43 11.28 4.28
C ALA A 449 -15.92 11.54 4.13
N TYR A 450 -15.49 12.35 3.15
CA TYR A 450 -14.07 12.60 2.85
C TYR A 450 -13.75 14.02 2.42
N ASP A 451 -14.70 14.93 2.59
CA ASP A 451 -14.54 16.37 2.36
C ASP A 451 -15.08 17.15 3.57
N GLY A 452 -14.16 17.68 4.37
CA GLY A 452 -14.52 18.39 5.60
C GLY A 452 -15.29 19.69 5.35
N LEU A 453 -15.03 20.40 4.24
CA LEU A 453 -15.75 21.63 3.91
C LEU A 453 -17.17 21.32 3.42
N TYR A 454 -17.33 20.25 2.65
CA TYR A 454 -18.64 19.75 2.26
C TYR A 454 -19.46 19.34 3.49
N LEU A 455 -18.87 18.55 4.41
CA LEU A 455 -19.55 18.13 5.63
C LEU A 455 -19.96 19.33 6.50
N ALA A 456 -19.07 20.31 6.70
CA ALA A 456 -19.39 21.52 7.44
C ALA A 456 -20.57 22.30 6.80
N SER A 457 -20.57 22.40 5.46
CA SER A 457 -21.64 23.04 4.70
C SER A 457 -22.96 22.29 4.84
N ALA A 458 -22.92 20.97 4.68
CA ALA A 458 -24.08 20.11 4.76
C ALA A 458 -24.72 20.09 6.16
N VAL A 459 -23.88 20.00 7.21
CA VAL A 459 -24.34 20.09 8.62
C VAL A 459 -24.95 21.45 8.90
N THR A 460 -24.30 22.53 8.48
CA THR A 460 -24.82 23.89 8.68
C THR A 460 -26.18 24.10 8.01
N SER A 461 -26.32 23.63 6.77
CA SER A 461 -27.59 23.68 6.04
C SER A 461 -28.69 22.93 6.78
N TYR A 462 -28.40 21.69 7.19
CA TYR A 462 -29.35 20.86 7.92
C TYR A 462 -29.81 21.50 9.22
N LEU A 463 -28.90 22.01 10.05
CA LEU A 463 -29.23 22.68 11.30
C LEU A 463 -30.10 23.94 11.06
N SER A 464 -29.73 24.73 10.06
CA SER A 464 -30.45 25.94 9.68
C SER A 464 -31.85 25.66 9.14
N GLU A 465 -32.02 24.64 8.31
CA GLU A 465 -33.29 24.22 7.71
C GLU A 465 -34.25 23.64 8.76
N GLN A 466 -33.73 22.82 9.68
CA GLN A 466 -34.51 22.21 10.74
C GLN A 466 -34.75 23.15 11.94
N GLY A 467 -34.00 24.24 12.04
CA GLY A 467 -34.08 25.17 13.18
C GLY A 467 -33.68 24.51 14.50
N ILE A 468 -32.73 23.59 14.48
CA ILE A 468 -32.27 22.83 15.65
C ILE A 468 -30.81 23.13 15.99
N THR A 469 -30.42 22.88 17.24
CA THR A 469 -29.04 23.03 17.71
C THR A 469 -28.20 21.82 17.32
N LEU A 470 -26.87 22.00 17.26
CA LEU A 470 -25.92 20.90 17.03
C LEU A 470 -26.08 19.79 18.08
N GLN A 471 -26.29 20.16 19.36
CA GLN A 471 -26.56 19.22 20.44
C GLN A 471 -27.78 18.33 20.15
N LYS A 472 -28.87 18.91 19.67
CA LYS A 472 -30.09 18.15 19.34
C LYS A 472 -29.88 17.25 18.14
N ALA A 473 -29.13 17.68 17.13
CA ALA A 473 -28.83 16.86 15.96
C ALA A 473 -27.95 15.65 16.29
N LEU A 474 -27.15 15.71 17.36
CA LEU A 474 -26.24 14.66 17.78
C LEU A 474 -26.81 13.73 18.88
N CYS A 475 -28.01 14.01 19.41
CA CYS A 475 -28.52 13.29 20.59
C CYS A 475 -28.79 11.80 20.34
N ASP A 476 -29.14 11.45 19.11
CA ASP A 476 -29.49 10.08 18.72
C ASP A 476 -28.29 9.32 18.12
N VAL A 477 -27.13 10.00 17.99
CA VAL A 477 -25.90 9.37 17.47
C VAL A 477 -25.06 8.83 18.62
N PRO A 478 -24.82 7.53 18.71
CA PRO A 478 -24.00 6.93 19.76
C PRO A 478 -22.58 7.50 19.77
N ASP A 479 -22.00 7.60 20.97
CA ASP A 479 -20.59 7.94 21.12
C ASP A 479 -19.72 6.72 20.79
N ALA A 480 -18.74 6.91 19.93
CA ALA A 480 -17.68 5.96 19.65
C ALA A 480 -16.33 6.69 19.74
N TYR A 481 -15.45 6.17 20.57
CA TYR A 481 -14.14 6.77 20.81
C TYR A 481 -13.05 5.84 20.29
N THR A 482 -12.19 6.39 19.45
CA THR A 482 -11.15 5.63 18.77
C THR A 482 -9.75 6.06 19.21
N SER A 483 -8.81 5.13 19.16
CA SER A 483 -7.38 5.37 19.34
C SER A 483 -6.59 4.53 18.36
N SER A 484 -5.49 5.06 17.84
CA SER A 484 -4.61 4.30 16.96
C SER A 484 -3.16 4.48 17.34
N ARG A 485 -2.35 3.42 17.20
CA ARG A 485 -0.91 3.45 17.44
C ARG A 485 -0.15 2.64 16.41
N PHE A 486 0.94 3.18 15.95
CA PHE A 486 1.90 2.51 15.08
C PHE A 486 2.93 1.73 15.89
N VAL A 487 3.26 0.52 15.42
CA VAL A 487 4.34 -0.32 15.94
C VAL A 487 5.28 -0.70 14.82
N GLY A 488 6.52 -0.22 14.86
CA GLY A 488 7.55 -0.53 13.87
C GLY A 488 8.09 -1.95 14.09
N ILE A 489 7.66 -2.90 13.28
CA ILE A 489 8.08 -4.30 13.29
C ILE A 489 8.10 -4.80 11.86
N THR A 490 9.16 -5.50 11.45
CA THR A 490 9.20 -6.11 10.13
C THR A 490 8.13 -7.20 10.01
N MET A 491 7.15 -6.99 9.14
CA MET A 491 6.02 -7.90 8.94
C MET A 491 6.36 -8.97 7.90
N SER A 492 6.86 -10.11 8.38
CA SER A 492 6.85 -11.36 7.63
C SER A 492 5.55 -12.12 7.89
N HIS A 493 5.21 -13.10 7.04
CA HIS A 493 4.07 -13.99 7.27
C HIS A 493 4.17 -14.69 8.64
N GLU A 494 5.36 -15.14 9.02
CA GLU A 494 5.66 -15.77 10.29
C GLU A 494 5.39 -14.82 11.48
N ASN A 495 5.83 -13.56 11.38
CA ASN A 495 5.59 -12.57 12.41
C ASN A 495 4.11 -12.22 12.55
N LYS A 496 3.37 -12.14 11.43
CA LYS A 496 1.91 -11.94 11.46
C LYS A 496 1.21 -13.08 12.18
N GLU A 497 1.50 -14.33 11.81
CA GLU A 497 0.90 -15.51 12.44
C GLU A 497 1.23 -15.57 13.95
N LYS A 498 2.47 -15.26 14.31
CA LYS A 498 2.91 -15.23 15.70
C LYS A 498 2.14 -14.17 16.51
N ILE A 499 2.00 -12.95 15.98
CA ILE A 499 1.23 -11.88 16.63
C ILE A 499 -0.23 -12.31 16.81
N PHE A 500 -0.86 -12.78 15.76
CA PHE A 500 -2.29 -13.14 15.79
C PHE A 500 -2.57 -14.30 16.73
N SER A 501 -1.72 -15.33 16.75
CA SER A 501 -1.87 -16.47 17.65
C SER A 501 -1.65 -16.09 19.13
N GLU A 502 -0.62 -15.30 19.45
CA GLU A 502 -0.32 -14.92 20.83
C GLU A 502 -1.29 -13.90 21.42
N LEU A 503 -1.90 -13.08 20.57
CA LEU A 503 -2.93 -12.12 20.99
C LEU A 503 -4.34 -12.72 20.97
N GLY A 504 -4.54 -13.88 20.33
CA GLY A 504 -5.84 -14.50 20.17
C GLY A 504 -6.76 -13.75 19.20
N CYS A 505 -6.16 -13.17 18.13
CA CYS A 505 -6.90 -12.44 17.12
C CYS A 505 -7.71 -13.38 16.20
N SER A 506 -8.76 -12.83 15.57
CA SER A 506 -9.39 -13.45 14.40
C SER A 506 -8.41 -13.53 13.21
N ALA A 507 -8.81 -14.19 12.13
CA ALA A 507 -8.01 -14.24 10.90
C ALA A 507 -7.82 -12.84 10.28
N GLU A 508 -8.76 -11.94 10.50
CA GLU A 508 -8.78 -10.54 10.07
C GLU A 508 -7.96 -9.63 11.01
N GLY A 509 -7.46 -10.14 12.13
CA GLY A 509 -6.67 -9.38 13.11
C GLY A 509 -7.49 -8.65 14.17
N GLU A 510 -8.73 -9.07 14.39
CA GLU A 510 -9.64 -8.45 15.34
C GLU A 510 -9.52 -9.04 16.75
N ILE A 511 -9.65 -8.18 17.75
CA ILE A 511 -9.69 -8.54 19.18
C ILE A 511 -10.85 -7.82 19.83
N THR A 512 -11.72 -8.56 20.50
CA THR A 512 -12.84 -7.97 21.25
C THR A 512 -12.71 -8.31 22.74
N MET A 513 -12.82 -7.32 23.60
CA MET A 513 -12.81 -7.48 25.05
C MET A 513 -13.94 -6.65 25.68
N GLY A 514 -15.05 -7.30 25.96
CA GLY A 514 -16.26 -6.65 26.46
C GLY A 514 -16.86 -5.68 25.43
N LYS A 515 -16.83 -4.38 25.73
CA LYS A 515 -17.30 -3.31 24.84
C LYS A 515 -16.16 -2.61 24.07
N THR A 516 -14.97 -3.13 24.16
CA THR A 516 -13.80 -2.59 23.47
C THR A 516 -13.41 -3.53 22.34
N HIS A 517 -13.21 -2.97 21.17
CA HIS A 517 -12.81 -3.68 19.97
C HIS A 517 -11.48 -3.11 19.46
N ALA A 518 -10.62 -3.94 18.91
CA ALA A 518 -9.42 -3.49 18.24
C ALA A 518 -9.13 -4.31 16.99
N VAL A 519 -8.53 -3.66 16.01
CA VAL A 519 -8.08 -4.28 14.77
C VAL A 519 -6.58 -4.03 14.60
N ILE A 520 -5.84 -5.07 14.26
CA ILE A 520 -4.40 -5.02 13.96
C ILE A 520 -4.23 -5.03 12.46
N ILE A 521 -3.81 -3.90 11.90
CA ILE A 521 -3.66 -3.69 10.46
C ILE A 521 -2.17 -3.70 10.09
N PRO A 522 -1.66 -4.74 9.42
CA PRO A 522 -0.30 -4.76 8.89
C PRO A 522 -0.13 -3.68 7.82
N LEU A 523 0.96 -2.90 7.92
CA LEU A 523 1.29 -1.92 6.89
C LEU A 523 1.78 -2.60 5.60
N ARG A 524 1.39 -2.04 4.48
CA ARG A 524 1.72 -2.53 3.15
C ARG A 524 3.23 -2.57 2.87
N ASP A 525 3.99 -1.61 3.38
CA ASP A 525 5.45 -1.54 3.25
C ASP A 525 6.20 -2.57 4.13
N LYS A 526 5.47 -3.38 4.91
CA LYS A 526 5.95 -4.38 5.85
C LYS A 526 6.86 -3.84 6.97
N LYS A 527 6.88 -2.52 7.18
CA LYS A 527 7.71 -1.89 8.21
C LYS A 527 7.02 -1.75 9.56
N GLY A 528 5.77 -2.13 9.65
CA GLY A 528 5.03 -2.06 10.89
C GLY A 528 3.60 -2.55 10.80
N ILE A 529 2.90 -2.30 11.88
CA ILE A 529 1.47 -2.51 12.02
C ILE A 529 0.84 -1.29 12.67
N THR A 530 -0.41 -1.02 12.33
CA THR A 530 -1.24 -0.08 13.07
C THR A 530 -2.24 -0.86 13.92
N VAL A 531 -2.29 -0.56 15.19
CA VAL A 531 -3.32 -1.02 16.11
C VAL A 531 -4.37 0.08 16.18
N PHE A 532 -5.58 -0.23 15.78
CA PHE A 532 -6.75 0.63 15.90
C PHE A 532 -7.67 0.07 16.97
N ALA A 533 -8.11 0.88 17.92
CA ALA A 533 -9.00 0.45 18.98
C ALA A 533 -10.20 1.40 19.12
N GLU A 534 -11.35 0.83 19.41
CA GLU A 534 -12.61 1.53 19.67
C GLU A 534 -13.16 1.12 21.06
N SER A 535 -13.73 2.08 21.78
CA SER A 535 -14.36 1.82 23.09
C SER A 535 -15.41 2.88 23.42
N VAL A 536 -16.04 2.72 24.60
CA VAL A 536 -17.06 3.62 25.14
C VAL A 536 -16.46 4.91 25.73
N SER A 537 -15.14 5.01 25.89
CA SER A 537 -14.44 6.24 26.30
C SER A 537 -13.07 6.35 25.65
N CYS A 538 -12.56 7.59 25.51
CA CYS A 538 -11.21 7.87 24.98
C CYS A 538 -10.13 7.17 25.79
N GLU A 539 -10.25 7.16 27.13
CA GLU A 539 -9.27 6.55 28.03
C GLU A 539 -9.22 5.03 27.84
N GLN A 540 -10.38 4.39 27.71
CA GLN A 540 -10.45 2.94 27.49
C GLN A 540 -9.91 2.56 26.10
N ALA A 541 -10.27 3.30 25.05
CA ALA A 541 -9.73 3.07 23.71
C ALA A 541 -8.20 3.24 23.69
N ALA A 542 -7.68 4.29 24.31
CA ALA A 542 -6.25 4.55 24.40
C ALA A 542 -5.51 3.49 25.23
N ALA A 543 -6.04 3.11 26.40
CA ALA A 543 -5.45 2.10 27.26
C ALA A 543 -5.42 0.73 26.59
N PHE A 544 -6.49 0.34 25.89
CA PHE A 544 -6.54 -0.93 25.19
C PHE A 544 -5.58 -0.97 24.00
N CYS A 545 -5.51 0.12 23.24
CA CYS A 545 -4.55 0.27 22.15
C CYS A 545 -3.10 0.19 22.67
N GLU A 546 -2.80 0.76 23.83
CA GLU A 546 -1.49 0.71 24.47
C GLU A 546 -1.14 -0.69 25.00
N ASP A 547 -2.10 -1.40 25.60
CA ASP A 547 -1.91 -2.77 26.06
C ASP A 547 -1.55 -3.70 24.92
N ILE A 548 -2.34 -3.68 23.83
CA ILE A 548 -2.07 -4.49 22.63
C ILE A 548 -0.70 -4.15 22.06
N THR A 549 -0.39 -2.85 21.91
CA THR A 549 0.92 -2.38 21.42
C THR A 549 2.08 -2.89 22.28
N SER A 550 1.92 -2.87 23.59
CA SER A 550 2.94 -3.34 24.54
C SER A 550 3.13 -4.84 24.46
N ARG A 551 2.05 -5.62 24.35
CA ARG A 551 2.08 -7.07 24.15
C ARG A 551 2.78 -7.44 22.85
N ILE A 552 2.45 -6.76 21.74
CA ILE A 552 3.14 -6.95 20.45
C ILE A 552 4.64 -6.70 20.57
N LYS A 553 5.05 -5.60 21.20
CA LYS A 553 6.48 -5.31 21.45
C LYS A 553 7.14 -6.37 22.34
N GLY A 554 6.38 -6.98 23.26
CA GLY A 554 6.85 -8.07 24.13
C GLY A 554 7.16 -9.37 23.38
N ILE A 555 6.42 -9.68 22.31
CA ILE A 555 6.59 -10.88 21.49
C ILE A 555 7.97 -10.90 20.77
N PHE A 556 8.54 -9.73 20.50
CA PHE A 556 9.80 -9.58 19.75
C PHE A 556 10.98 -9.04 20.58
N ARG A 557 10.84 -8.98 21.90
CA ARG A 557 11.93 -8.77 22.84
C ARG A 557 12.52 -10.10 23.30
#